data_d5ca373fd9e533b4c310c8b46d2d6960
#
_entry.id   d5ca373fd9e533b4c310c8b46d2d6960
#
_cell.length_a   1.000
_cell.length_b   1.000
_cell.length_c   1.000
_cell.angle_alpha   90.00
_cell.angle_beta   90.00
_cell.angle_gamma   90.00
#
_symmetry.space_group_name_H-M   'P 1'
#
loop_
_entity.id
_entity.type
_entity.pdbx_description
1 polymer ?
#
loop_
_entity_poly.entity_id
_entity_poly.type
_entity_poly.pdbx_seq_one_letter_code
_entity_poly.pdbx_strand_id
1 'polypeptide(L)'
;FNRVINGCWQLSAEHCLQGHLDYDDAIRAFHELVEQGFTTFDCADIYTGAEEVLGRFVMDLKGSGHYQEEDIQIHTKFVPDKDVLPVINMKYTEGIVDRSLKRMHREALDLVQFHWWDFDVPGMMETAFDLVKLQEKGKIHNIGMCNMDTNALKQMVDAGIPVVSNQAQYSVFDRRPERTLLDYSAEHGIYTFAYGTLAGGFLAER
;
A
#
# COMPACT_ATOMS: atom_id res chain seq x y z
N PHE A 1 10.08 9.06 -0.04
CA PHE A 1 9.24 8.39 -1.05
C PHE A 1 9.51 8.94 -2.45
N ASN A 2 9.48 8.08 -3.47
CA ASN A 2 9.57 8.50 -4.86
C ASN A 2 8.30 9.24 -5.29
N ARG A 3 8.42 10.16 -6.26
CA ARG A 3 7.27 10.92 -6.79
C ARG A 3 6.34 10.06 -7.65
N VAL A 4 6.88 9.00 -8.25
CA VAL A 4 6.11 8.00 -9.02
C VAL A 4 6.18 6.68 -8.27
N ILE A 5 5.02 6.09 -8.03
CA ILE A 5 4.85 4.80 -7.37
C ILE A 5 4.15 3.87 -8.37
N ASN A 6 4.76 2.72 -8.61
CA ASN A 6 4.24 1.73 -9.57
C ASN A 6 3.13 0.92 -8.91
N GLY A 7 1.89 1.08 -9.36
CA GLY A 7 0.74 0.36 -8.82
C GLY A 7 0.67 -1.07 -9.35
N CYS A 8 0.45 -2.03 -8.46
CA CYS A 8 0.35 -3.46 -8.78
C CYS A 8 -1.09 -4.01 -8.78
N TRP A 9 -2.11 -3.16 -8.74
CA TRP A 9 -3.50 -3.59 -8.70
C TRP A 9 -3.90 -4.45 -9.92
N GLN A 10 -3.40 -4.10 -11.11
CA GLN A 10 -3.67 -4.84 -12.35
C GLN A 10 -2.96 -6.21 -12.42
N LEU A 11 -2.02 -6.49 -11.51
CA LEU A 11 -1.38 -7.81 -11.39
C LEU A 11 -2.25 -8.81 -10.62
N SER A 12 -3.29 -8.35 -9.94
CA SER A 12 -4.26 -9.22 -9.28
C SER A 12 -5.03 -10.04 -10.32
N ALA A 13 -5.16 -11.34 -10.08
CA ALA A 13 -5.88 -12.24 -10.97
C ALA A 13 -7.33 -11.81 -11.24
N GLU A 14 -7.94 -11.11 -10.30
CA GLU A 14 -9.32 -10.60 -10.39
C GLU A 14 -9.44 -9.32 -11.22
N HIS A 15 -8.34 -8.58 -11.39
CA HIS A 15 -8.31 -7.26 -12.03
C HIS A 15 -7.48 -7.23 -13.32
N CYS A 16 -6.94 -8.36 -13.74
CA CYS A 16 -6.20 -8.49 -14.98
C CYS A 16 -7.14 -8.35 -16.19
N LEU A 17 -7.03 -7.24 -16.90
CA LEU A 17 -7.86 -6.94 -18.07
C LEU A 17 -7.69 -7.91 -19.25
N GLN A 18 -6.60 -8.68 -19.28
CA GLN A 18 -6.26 -9.59 -20.37
C GLN A 18 -6.57 -11.06 -20.07
N GLY A 19 -7.23 -11.37 -18.94
CA GLY A 19 -7.64 -12.72 -18.57
C GLY A 19 -6.53 -13.68 -18.16
N HIS A 20 -5.28 -13.39 -18.49
CA HIS A 20 -4.09 -14.13 -18.05
C HIS A 20 -2.90 -13.17 -17.97
N LEU A 21 -2.26 -13.09 -16.81
CA LEU A 21 -1.04 -12.33 -16.62
C LEU A 21 0.16 -13.28 -16.69
N ASP A 22 1.11 -12.98 -17.56
CA ASP A 22 2.42 -13.61 -17.52
C ASP A 22 3.26 -12.95 -16.42
N TYR A 23 3.47 -13.66 -15.33
CA TYR A 23 4.24 -13.14 -14.20
C TYR A 23 5.71 -12.94 -14.52
N ASP A 24 6.29 -13.71 -15.45
CA ASP A 24 7.67 -13.54 -15.88
C ASP A 24 7.83 -12.27 -16.71
N ASP A 25 6.82 -11.92 -17.53
CA ASP A 25 6.77 -10.63 -18.22
C ASP A 25 6.64 -9.45 -17.23
N ALA A 26 5.82 -9.59 -16.21
CA ALA A 26 5.67 -8.57 -15.18
C ALA A 26 6.99 -8.34 -14.41
N ILE A 27 7.70 -9.41 -14.06
CA ILE A 27 9.00 -9.32 -13.38
C ILE A 27 10.05 -8.66 -14.28
N ARG A 28 10.09 -8.99 -15.58
CA ARG A 28 10.98 -8.29 -16.53
C ARG A 28 10.68 -6.80 -16.61
N ALA A 29 9.40 -6.41 -16.68
CA ALA A 29 9.00 -5.02 -16.68
C ALA A 29 9.39 -4.30 -15.37
N PHE A 30 9.35 -4.98 -14.22
CA PHE A 30 9.83 -4.41 -12.96
C PHE A 30 11.32 -4.14 -12.97
N HIS A 31 12.15 -5.03 -13.53
CA HIS A 31 13.58 -4.77 -13.71
C HIS A 31 13.83 -3.54 -14.59
N GLU A 32 13.12 -3.40 -15.70
CA GLU A 32 13.24 -2.24 -16.59
C GLU A 32 12.84 -0.93 -15.86
N LEU A 33 11.79 -0.96 -15.04
CA LEU A 33 11.38 0.19 -14.22
C LEU A 33 12.47 0.58 -13.22
N VAL A 34 13.04 -0.38 -12.54
CA VAL A 34 14.12 -0.12 -11.55
C VAL A 34 15.37 0.44 -12.23
N GLU A 35 15.78 -0.07 -13.38
CA GLU A 35 16.90 0.47 -14.18
C GLU A 35 16.67 1.94 -14.59
N GLN A 36 15.42 2.35 -14.75
CA GLN A 36 15.03 3.73 -15.04
C GLN A 36 14.85 4.59 -13.77
N GLY A 37 15.08 4.04 -12.58
CA GLY A 37 14.98 4.74 -11.30
C GLY A 37 13.58 4.73 -10.66
N PHE A 38 12.62 3.95 -11.18
CA PHE A 38 11.30 3.78 -10.57
C PHE A 38 11.33 2.60 -9.57
N THR A 39 11.79 2.87 -8.37
CA THR A 39 12.12 1.86 -7.36
C THR A 39 11.06 1.65 -6.28
N THR A 40 9.87 2.24 -6.43
CA THR A 40 8.78 2.11 -5.46
C THR A 40 7.57 1.43 -6.09
N PHE A 41 7.05 0.40 -5.42
CA PHE A 41 5.91 -0.42 -5.87
C PHE A 41 4.81 -0.41 -4.81
N ASP A 42 3.54 -0.26 -5.22
CA ASP A 42 2.37 -0.28 -4.36
C ASP A 42 1.50 -1.51 -4.62
N CYS A 43 1.32 -2.31 -3.58
CA CYS A 43 0.52 -3.54 -3.60
C CYS A 43 -0.60 -3.49 -2.55
N ALA A 44 -1.25 -4.61 -2.31
CA ALA A 44 -2.15 -4.84 -1.19
C ALA A 44 -2.26 -6.34 -0.88
N ASP A 45 -2.54 -6.68 0.37
CA ASP A 45 -2.76 -8.05 0.85
C ASP A 45 -3.93 -8.77 0.16
N ILE A 46 -4.90 -7.98 -0.33
CA ILE A 46 -6.08 -8.46 -1.07
C ILE A 46 -5.87 -8.57 -2.59
N TYR A 47 -4.72 -8.10 -3.13
CA TYR A 47 -4.43 -8.25 -4.56
C TYR A 47 -3.91 -9.66 -4.83
N THR A 48 -4.83 -10.57 -5.16
CA THR A 48 -4.55 -12.00 -5.33
C THR A 48 -3.38 -12.25 -6.28
N GLY A 49 -2.28 -12.80 -5.77
CA GLY A 49 -1.06 -13.14 -6.53
C GLY A 49 -0.06 -12.00 -6.69
N ALA A 50 -0.43 -10.74 -6.45
CA ALA A 50 0.45 -9.60 -6.70
C ALA A 50 1.61 -9.51 -5.69
N GLU A 51 1.37 -9.80 -4.40
CA GLU A 51 2.43 -9.84 -3.40
C GLU A 51 3.46 -10.94 -3.69
N GLU A 52 3.00 -12.09 -4.19
CA GLU A 52 3.86 -13.21 -4.59
C GLU A 52 4.74 -12.86 -5.80
N VAL A 53 4.20 -12.12 -6.78
CA VAL A 53 4.97 -11.64 -7.94
C VAL A 53 6.07 -10.68 -7.50
N LEU A 54 5.73 -9.72 -6.63
CA LEU A 54 6.72 -8.81 -6.04
C LEU A 54 7.78 -9.57 -5.21
N GLY A 55 7.37 -10.60 -4.48
CA GLY A 55 8.30 -11.46 -3.74
C GLY A 55 9.30 -12.18 -4.66
N ARG A 56 8.85 -12.74 -5.79
CA ARG A 56 9.74 -13.33 -6.81
C ARG A 56 10.69 -12.28 -7.37
N PHE A 57 10.18 -11.09 -7.70
CA PHE A 57 11.01 -9.98 -8.18
C PHE A 57 12.10 -9.57 -7.16
N VAL A 58 11.77 -9.49 -5.87
CA VAL A 58 12.76 -9.22 -4.80
C VAL A 58 13.84 -10.29 -4.75
N MET A 59 13.47 -11.56 -4.89
CA MET A 59 14.43 -12.66 -4.91
C MET A 59 15.36 -12.61 -6.12
N ASP A 60 14.83 -12.27 -7.29
CA ASP A 60 15.62 -12.09 -8.51
C ASP A 60 16.61 -10.92 -8.37
N LEU A 61 16.18 -9.80 -7.81
CA LEU A 61 17.07 -8.64 -7.55
C LEU A 61 18.21 -9.01 -6.60
N LYS A 62 17.93 -9.70 -5.50
CA LYS A 62 18.96 -10.21 -4.56
C LYS A 62 19.95 -11.15 -5.28
N GLY A 63 19.45 -11.99 -6.16
CA GLY A 63 20.29 -12.92 -6.95
C GLY A 63 21.18 -12.24 -7.99
N SER A 64 20.79 -11.07 -8.50
CA SER A 64 21.55 -10.32 -9.50
C SER A 64 22.82 -9.65 -8.94
N GLY A 65 22.84 -9.33 -7.64
CA GLY A 65 23.92 -8.61 -6.97
C GLY A 65 24.08 -7.13 -7.38
N HIS A 66 23.20 -6.61 -8.24
CA HIS A 66 23.24 -5.22 -8.71
C HIS A 66 22.48 -4.25 -7.81
N TYR A 67 21.50 -4.75 -7.04
CA TYR A 67 20.66 -3.96 -6.15
C TYR A 67 20.67 -4.56 -4.75
N GLN A 68 20.59 -3.68 -3.75
CA GLN A 68 20.37 -4.08 -2.36
C GLN A 68 18.87 -3.99 -2.05
N GLU A 69 18.44 -4.65 -1.00
CA GLU A 69 17.03 -4.66 -0.58
C GLU A 69 16.51 -3.24 -0.29
N GLU A 70 17.39 -2.37 0.24
CA GLU A 70 17.10 -1.00 0.61
C GLU A 70 16.89 -0.07 -0.59
N ASP A 71 17.36 -0.46 -1.78
CA ASP A 71 17.19 0.31 -3.01
C ASP A 71 15.74 0.28 -3.52
N ILE A 72 14.95 -0.72 -3.10
CA ILE A 72 13.59 -0.97 -3.55
C ILE A 72 12.61 -0.81 -2.38
N GLN A 73 11.61 0.02 -2.55
CA GLN A 73 10.52 0.18 -1.59
C GLN A 73 9.26 -0.56 -2.07
N ILE A 74 8.72 -1.41 -1.22
CA ILE A 74 7.45 -2.11 -1.48
C ILE A 74 6.45 -1.70 -0.41
N HIS A 75 5.42 -1.01 -0.86
CA HIS A 75 4.26 -0.66 -0.06
C HIS A 75 3.20 -1.75 -0.21
N THR A 76 2.61 -2.16 0.89
CA THR A 76 1.40 -2.99 0.85
C THR A 76 0.28 -2.36 1.66
N LYS A 77 -0.86 -3.01 1.69
CA LYS A 77 -2.01 -2.54 2.46
C LYS A 77 -2.45 -3.63 3.42
N PHE A 78 -2.97 -3.20 4.54
CA PHE A 78 -3.74 -4.03 5.45
C PHE A 78 -5.22 -3.69 5.22
N VAL A 79 -5.93 -4.59 4.54
CA VAL A 79 -7.35 -4.44 4.18
C VAL A 79 -8.14 -5.59 4.79
N PRO A 80 -8.66 -5.44 6.01
CA PRO A 80 -9.40 -6.52 6.66
C PRO A 80 -10.69 -6.84 5.91
N ASP A 81 -11.12 -8.11 5.95
CA ASP A 81 -12.40 -8.51 5.40
C ASP A 81 -13.55 -7.81 6.13
N LYS A 82 -14.60 -7.44 5.41
CA LYS A 82 -15.70 -6.63 5.98
C LYS A 82 -16.44 -7.33 7.12
N ASP A 83 -16.59 -8.64 7.03
CA ASP A 83 -17.30 -9.47 8.02
C ASP A 83 -16.50 -9.68 9.32
N VAL A 84 -15.18 -9.46 9.29
CA VAL A 84 -14.34 -9.58 10.50
C VAL A 84 -14.14 -8.24 11.23
N LEU A 85 -14.51 -7.10 10.64
CA LEU A 85 -14.32 -5.80 11.26
C LEU A 85 -14.81 -5.73 12.72
N PRO A 86 -16.01 -6.24 13.08
CA PRO A 86 -16.51 -6.14 14.45
C PRO A 86 -15.76 -7.02 15.47
N VAL A 87 -14.95 -7.99 15.01
CA VAL A 87 -14.30 -9.00 15.86
C VAL A 87 -12.79 -9.07 15.64
N ILE A 88 -12.25 -8.13 14.86
CA ILE A 88 -10.82 -8.05 14.59
C ILE A 88 -10.00 -7.94 15.87
N ASN A 89 -8.84 -8.55 15.90
CA ASN A 89 -7.94 -8.52 17.04
C ASN A 89 -6.49 -8.64 16.59
N MET A 90 -5.56 -8.41 17.53
CA MET A 90 -4.11 -8.46 17.30
C MET A 90 -3.64 -9.72 16.55
N LYS A 91 -4.22 -10.90 16.87
CA LYS A 91 -3.82 -12.15 16.20
C LYS A 91 -4.19 -12.15 14.71
N TYR A 92 -5.36 -11.60 14.36
CA TYR A 92 -5.78 -11.46 12.98
C TYR A 92 -4.87 -10.46 12.26
N THR A 93 -4.64 -9.29 12.85
CA THR A 93 -3.79 -8.23 12.27
C THR A 93 -2.37 -8.74 12.03
N GLU A 94 -1.77 -9.39 13.02
CA GLU A 94 -0.43 -9.99 12.90
C GLU A 94 -0.40 -11.09 11.82
N GLY A 95 -1.44 -11.94 11.76
CA GLY A 95 -1.54 -12.99 10.75
C GLY A 95 -1.57 -12.47 9.30
N ILE A 96 -2.21 -11.32 9.04
CA ILE A 96 -2.20 -10.68 7.72
C ILE A 96 -0.80 -10.12 7.41
N VAL A 97 -0.18 -9.40 8.35
CA VAL A 97 1.16 -8.84 8.16
C VAL A 97 2.19 -9.95 7.94
N ASP A 98 2.14 -11.04 8.71
CA ASP A 98 3.04 -12.19 8.54
C ASP A 98 2.84 -12.88 7.18
N ARG A 99 1.61 -12.94 6.69
CA ARG A 99 1.30 -13.45 5.35
C ARG A 99 1.95 -12.59 4.27
N SER A 100 1.85 -11.26 4.36
CA SER A 100 2.46 -10.32 3.42
C SER A 100 3.99 -10.42 3.46
N LEU A 101 4.61 -10.46 4.64
CA LEU A 101 6.05 -10.69 4.81
C LEU A 101 6.52 -11.97 4.09
N LYS A 102 5.78 -13.07 4.29
CA LYS A 102 6.09 -14.36 3.66
C LYS A 102 5.96 -14.30 2.14
N ARG A 103 4.88 -13.71 1.61
CA ARG A 103 4.64 -13.60 0.17
C ARG A 103 5.69 -12.76 -0.53
N MET A 104 6.14 -11.68 0.12
CA MET A 104 7.12 -10.75 -0.44
C MET A 104 8.57 -11.12 -0.12
N HIS A 105 8.83 -12.22 0.60
CA HIS A 105 10.17 -12.63 1.03
C HIS A 105 10.94 -11.51 1.76
N ARG A 106 10.24 -10.76 2.62
CA ARG A 106 10.79 -9.65 3.41
C ARG A 106 10.80 -9.98 4.91
N GLU A 107 11.76 -9.43 5.63
CA GLU A 107 11.80 -9.48 7.10
C GLU A 107 10.96 -8.36 7.73
N ALA A 108 10.90 -7.22 7.06
CA ALA A 108 10.04 -6.10 7.42
C ALA A 108 9.37 -5.49 6.17
N LEU A 109 8.15 -4.96 6.33
CA LEU A 109 7.42 -4.25 5.28
C LEU A 109 7.80 -2.76 5.31
N ASP A 110 8.16 -2.18 4.16
CA ASP A 110 8.59 -0.78 4.08
C ASP A 110 7.49 0.19 4.48
N LEU A 111 6.26 -0.10 4.04
CA LEU A 111 5.06 0.66 4.39
C LEU A 111 3.85 -0.26 4.37
N VAL A 112 3.05 -0.22 5.43
CA VAL A 112 1.72 -0.82 5.50
C VAL A 112 0.67 0.28 5.53
N GLN A 113 -0.19 0.31 4.52
CA GLN A 113 -1.27 1.27 4.40
C GLN A 113 -2.57 0.68 4.95
N PHE A 114 -3.02 1.22 6.07
CA PHE A 114 -4.21 0.75 6.75
C PHE A 114 -5.47 1.24 6.04
N HIS A 115 -6.36 0.33 5.65
CA HIS A 115 -7.67 0.61 5.10
C HIS A 115 -8.76 0.14 6.06
N TRP A 116 -9.80 0.97 6.24
CA TRP A 116 -11.00 0.61 6.99
C TRP A 116 -12.22 0.89 6.13
N TRP A 117 -13.11 -0.11 6.00
CA TRP A 117 -14.21 -0.04 5.04
C TRP A 117 -15.35 0.88 5.46
N ASP A 118 -15.63 0.96 6.76
CA ASP A 118 -16.80 1.63 7.30
C ASP A 118 -16.45 2.24 8.66
N PHE A 119 -16.41 3.57 8.72
CA PHE A 119 -15.99 4.30 9.91
C PHE A 119 -17.01 4.23 11.05
N ASP A 120 -18.26 3.79 10.79
CA ASP A 120 -19.28 3.54 11.81
C ASP A 120 -19.08 2.18 12.50
N VAL A 121 -18.30 1.28 11.93
CA VAL A 121 -17.95 0.00 12.56
C VAL A 121 -16.79 0.22 13.55
N PRO A 122 -16.97 -0.14 14.85
CA PRO A 122 -15.92 0.02 15.84
C PRO A 122 -14.72 -0.92 15.61
N GLY A 123 -13.57 -0.58 16.20
CA GLY A 123 -12.34 -1.39 16.12
C GLY A 123 -11.24 -0.77 15.26
N MET A 124 -11.54 0.31 14.52
CA MET A 124 -10.56 0.97 13.65
C MET A 124 -9.33 1.46 14.43
N MET A 125 -9.54 2.13 15.57
CA MET A 125 -8.45 2.67 16.37
C MET A 125 -7.61 1.57 17.04
N GLU A 126 -8.26 0.56 17.58
CA GLU A 126 -7.61 -0.60 18.20
C GLU A 126 -6.74 -1.34 17.17
N THR A 127 -7.25 -1.50 15.95
CA THR A 127 -6.51 -2.12 14.85
C THR A 127 -5.31 -1.27 14.41
N ALA A 128 -5.45 0.04 14.36
CA ALA A 128 -4.33 0.94 14.07
C ALA A 128 -3.24 0.84 15.15
N PHE A 129 -3.60 0.74 16.43
CA PHE A 129 -2.63 0.49 17.51
C PHE A 129 -1.99 -0.91 17.42
N ASP A 130 -2.70 -1.92 16.92
CA ASP A 130 -2.10 -3.23 16.69
C ASP A 130 -1.02 -3.16 15.60
N LEU A 131 -1.23 -2.35 14.54
CA LEU A 131 -0.16 -2.09 13.54
C LEU A 131 1.04 -1.35 14.16
N VAL A 132 0.82 -0.40 15.07
CA VAL A 132 1.91 0.27 15.81
C VAL A 132 2.73 -0.75 16.62
N LYS A 133 2.08 -1.69 17.32
CA LYS A 133 2.78 -2.76 18.02
C LYS A 133 3.61 -3.65 17.07
N LEU A 134 3.14 -3.87 15.85
CA LEU A 134 3.90 -4.62 14.84
C LEU A 134 5.08 -3.80 14.29
N GLN A 135 4.95 -2.48 14.22
CA GLN A 135 6.06 -1.58 13.93
C GLN A 135 7.12 -1.64 15.04
N GLU A 136 6.71 -1.58 16.30
CA GLU A 136 7.61 -1.71 17.46
C GLU A 136 8.34 -3.07 17.49
N LYS A 137 7.70 -4.14 16.99
CA LYS A 137 8.31 -5.46 16.81
C LYS A 137 9.26 -5.53 15.60
N GLY A 138 9.39 -4.48 14.80
CA GLY A 138 10.24 -4.43 13.61
C GLY A 138 9.65 -5.12 12.37
N LYS A 139 8.38 -5.53 12.38
CA LYS A 139 7.71 -6.13 11.20
C LYS A 139 7.27 -5.10 10.16
N ILE A 140 7.12 -3.84 10.56
CA ILE A 140 6.67 -2.72 9.72
C ILE A 140 7.62 -1.54 9.95
N HIS A 141 8.15 -0.96 8.89
CA HIS A 141 8.97 0.24 9.02
C HIS A 141 8.12 1.51 9.14
N ASN A 142 7.07 1.63 8.32
CA ASN A 142 6.22 2.81 8.29
C ASN A 142 4.74 2.43 8.22
N ILE A 143 3.89 3.26 8.84
CA ILE A 143 2.43 3.13 8.81
C ILE A 143 1.86 4.27 7.96
N GLY A 144 1.09 3.92 6.94
CA GLY A 144 0.29 4.84 6.15
C GLY A 144 -1.20 4.53 6.30
N MET A 145 -2.01 5.38 5.69
CA MET A 145 -3.46 5.21 5.60
C MET A 145 -3.88 5.05 4.14
N CYS A 146 -5.04 4.43 3.92
CA CYS A 146 -5.62 4.28 2.61
C CYS A 146 -7.10 4.68 2.65
N ASN A 147 -7.49 5.66 1.84
CA ASN A 147 -8.84 6.18 1.73
C ASN A 147 -9.42 6.75 3.05
N MET A 148 -8.57 7.22 3.96
CA MET A 148 -9.05 7.96 5.12
C MET A 148 -9.47 9.36 4.68
N ASP A 149 -10.67 9.78 5.09
CA ASP A 149 -11.06 11.17 4.97
C ASP A 149 -10.31 12.04 6.01
N THR A 150 -10.49 13.35 5.95
CA THR A 150 -9.79 14.28 6.86
C THR A 150 -10.12 14.02 8.32
N ASN A 151 -11.37 13.64 8.64
CA ASN A 151 -11.78 13.40 10.02
C ASN A 151 -11.17 12.12 10.58
N ALA A 152 -11.20 11.03 9.81
CA ALA A 152 -10.60 9.76 10.18
C ALA A 152 -9.07 9.90 10.31
N LEU A 153 -8.43 10.60 9.35
CA LEU A 153 -6.99 10.87 9.41
C LEU A 153 -6.62 11.69 10.66
N LYS A 154 -7.42 12.72 10.98
CA LYS A 154 -7.22 13.52 12.18
C LYS A 154 -7.32 12.67 13.46
N GLN A 155 -8.31 11.78 13.55
CA GLN A 155 -8.44 10.89 14.71
C GLN A 155 -7.18 10.03 14.90
N MET A 156 -6.60 9.49 13.81
CA MET A 156 -5.36 8.71 13.86
C MET A 156 -4.19 9.55 14.40
N VAL A 157 -4.00 10.75 13.85
CA VAL A 157 -2.92 11.66 14.25
C VAL A 157 -3.09 12.13 15.71
N ASP A 158 -4.29 12.55 16.11
CA ASP A 158 -4.58 13.00 17.47
C ASP A 158 -4.38 11.89 18.51
N ALA A 159 -4.60 10.63 18.13
CA ALA A 159 -4.35 9.47 18.97
C ALA A 159 -2.86 9.06 19.04
N GLY A 160 -1.98 9.71 18.28
CA GLY A 160 -0.54 9.45 18.28
C GLY A 160 -0.12 8.29 17.37
N ILE A 161 -0.95 7.86 16.41
CA ILE A 161 -0.51 6.90 15.38
C ILE A 161 0.52 7.59 14.48
N PRO A 162 1.70 7.00 14.25
CA PRO A 162 2.77 7.62 13.47
C PRO A 162 2.52 7.53 11.95
N VAL A 163 1.49 8.24 11.48
CA VAL A 163 1.06 8.21 10.08
C VAL A 163 2.04 8.98 9.21
N VAL A 164 2.63 8.31 8.22
CA VAL A 164 3.55 8.96 7.26
C VAL A 164 2.90 9.30 5.92
N SER A 165 1.80 8.62 5.56
CA SER A 165 1.12 8.84 4.28
C SER A 165 -0.37 8.53 4.35
N ASN A 166 -1.13 9.10 3.40
CA ASN A 166 -2.50 8.67 3.13
C ASN A 166 -2.69 8.53 1.62
N GLN A 167 -3.05 7.33 1.17
CA GLN A 167 -3.35 7.07 -0.24
C GLN A 167 -4.81 7.40 -0.51
N ALA A 168 -5.06 8.29 -1.48
CA ALA A 168 -6.41 8.77 -1.81
C ALA A 168 -6.62 8.88 -3.33
N GLN A 169 -7.87 8.70 -3.76
CA GLN A 169 -8.23 8.97 -5.15
C GLN A 169 -8.11 10.48 -5.43
N TYR A 170 -7.23 10.82 -6.36
CA TYR A 170 -7.03 12.22 -6.76
C TYR A 170 -6.60 12.32 -8.22
N SER A 171 -7.31 13.10 -9.00
CA SER A 171 -7.06 13.29 -10.44
C SER A 171 -7.63 14.63 -10.90
N VAL A 172 -7.44 14.95 -12.18
CA VAL A 172 -8.09 16.13 -12.80
C VAL A 172 -9.62 16.08 -12.74
N PHE A 173 -10.21 14.88 -12.60
CA PHE A 173 -11.67 14.69 -12.51
C PHE A 173 -12.17 14.55 -11.08
N ASP A 174 -11.34 14.04 -10.17
CA ASP A 174 -11.70 13.87 -8.77
C ASP A 174 -10.80 14.74 -7.90
N ARG A 175 -11.30 15.91 -7.56
CA ARG A 175 -10.60 16.92 -6.77
C ARG A 175 -11.11 17.03 -5.33
N ARG A 176 -11.87 16.03 -4.86
CA ARG A 176 -12.38 16.01 -3.47
C ARG A 176 -11.30 16.21 -2.41
N PRO A 177 -10.08 15.63 -2.54
CA PRO A 177 -9.02 15.84 -1.55
C PRO A 177 -8.59 17.29 -1.36
N GLU A 178 -8.75 18.15 -2.37
CA GLU A 178 -8.38 19.58 -2.28
C GLU A 178 -9.23 20.38 -1.28
N ARG A 179 -10.37 19.84 -0.85
CA ARG A 179 -11.26 20.57 0.06
C ARG A 179 -10.63 20.75 1.44
N THR A 180 -10.02 19.71 2.00
CA THR A 180 -9.44 19.73 3.34
C THR A 180 -8.28 18.74 3.51
N LEU A 181 -8.28 17.61 2.77
CA LEU A 181 -7.34 16.51 3.01
C LEU A 181 -5.90 16.90 2.67
N LEU A 182 -5.69 17.59 1.55
CA LEU A 182 -4.34 17.96 1.11
C LEU A 182 -3.71 18.97 2.07
N ASP A 183 -4.46 19.99 2.48
CA ASP A 183 -3.98 21.00 3.42
C ASP A 183 -3.65 20.37 4.77
N TYR A 184 -4.58 19.57 5.32
CA TYR A 184 -4.35 18.86 6.58
C TYR A 184 -3.11 17.96 6.51
N SER A 185 -2.97 17.18 5.43
CA SER A 185 -1.80 16.30 5.24
C SER A 185 -0.50 17.09 5.18
N ALA A 186 -0.48 18.20 4.44
CA ALA A 186 0.71 19.05 4.32
C ALA A 186 1.10 19.70 5.67
N GLU A 187 0.15 20.19 6.44
CA GLU A 187 0.35 20.78 7.76
C GLU A 187 0.94 19.78 8.77
N HIS A 188 0.64 18.49 8.62
CA HIS A 188 1.10 17.43 9.53
C HIS A 188 2.26 16.60 8.97
N GLY A 189 2.85 16.98 7.82
CA GLY A 189 3.97 16.28 7.20
C GLY A 189 3.59 14.89 6.66
N ILE A 190 2.31 14.66 6.35
CA ILE A 190 1.79 13.40 5.82
C ILE A 190 1.80 13.45 4.29
N TYR A 191 2.43 12.47 3.65
CA TYR A 191 2.45 12.37 2.20
C TYR A 191 1.09 11.93 1.65
N THR A 192 0.58 12.61 0.63
CA THR A 192 -0.60 12.16 -0.11
C THR A 192 -0.17 11.35 -1.32
N PHE A 193 -0.54 10.06 -1.35
CA PHE A 193 -0.34 9.19 -2.52
C PHE A 193 -1.60 9.19 -3.37
N ALA A 194 -1.50 9.79 -4.55
CA ALA A 194 -2.64 9.91 -5.45
C ALA A 194 -2.78 8.64 -6.32
N TYR A 195 -3.91 7.96 -6.24
CA TYR A 195 -4.25 6.91 -7.20
C TYR A 195 -5.35 7.36 -8.16
N GLY A 196 -5.49 6.62 -9.26
CA GLY A 196 -6.48 6.96 -10.30
C GLY A 196 -6.14 8.24 -11.09
N THR A 197 -4.90 8.71 -11.05
CA THR A 197 -4.43 9.96 -11.66
C THR A 197 -4.66 10.02 -13.16
N LEU A 198 -4.64 8.87 -13.87
CA LEU A 198 -4.89 8.75 -15.31
C LEU A 198 -6.35 8.39 -15.62
N ALA A 199 -7.24 8.39 -14.62
CA ALA A 199 -8.67 8.10 -14.78
C ALA A 199 -8.96 6.81 -15.60
N GLY A 200 -8.19 5.74 -15.32
CA GLY A 200 -8.33 4.47 -16.03
C GLY A 200 -8.03 4.54 -17.54
N GLY A 201 -7.22 5.50 -17.97
CA GLY A 201 -6.92 5.72 -19.40
C GLY A 201 -7.99 6.51 -20.15
N PHE A 202 -8.96 7.13 -19.46
CA PHE A 202 -10.04 7.89 -20.09
C PHE A 202 -9.55 9.05 -20.97
N LEU A 203 -8.39 9.61 -20.66
CA LEU A 203 -7.76 10.70 -21.43
C LEU A 203 -6.82 10.21 -22.53
N ALA A 204 -6.61 8.90 -22.67
CA ALA A 204 -5.75 8.36 -23.72
C ALA A 204 -6.55 8.19 -25.03
N GLU A 205 -5.88 8.42 -26.16
CA GLU A 205 -6.40 8.01 -27.47
C GLU A 205 -6.44 6.48 -27.53
N ARG A 206 -7.53 5.92 -28.06
CA ARG A 206 -7.72 4.47 -28.22
C ARG A 206 -7.16 4.01 -29.56
#